data_c56b871774c5f1fdaf04a4c937503e98
#
_entry.id   c56b871774c5f1fdaf04a4c937503e98
#
_cell.length_a   1.000
_cell.length_b   1.000
_cell.length_c   1.000
_cell.angle_alpha   90.00
_cell.angle_beta   90.00
_cell.angle_gamma   90.00
#
_symmetry.space_group_name_H-M   'P 1'
#
loop_
_entity.id
_entity.type
_entity.pdbx_description
1 polymer ?
#
loop_
_entity_poly.entity_id
_entity_poly.type
_entity_poly.pdbx_seq_one_letter_code
_entity_poly.pdbx_strand_id
1 'polypeptide(L)'
;MTNLNREIVLIQTEKLLHIEDYGRKRVEWLKDKIIAEELWTVPLKLDKDNYLVMDGQHRMEVAKAIGLKFVPCILYSYDEVKVWSLRDNHEVDQYSIVERALCGDIYPYKTAKHSFPD
;
A
#
# COMPACT_ATOMS: atom_id res chain seq x y z
N MET A 1 -21.69 -1.17 0.30
CA MET A 1 -21.39 -0.93 1.70
C MET A 1 -20.10 -0.13 1.84
N THR A 2 -20.14 0.88 2.63
CA THR A 2 -18.96 1.70 2.87
C THR A 2 -18.17 1.12 4.04
N ASN A 3 -16.91 1.53 4.20
CA ASN A 3 -16.08 1.09 5.31
C ASN A 3 -16.24 2.00 6.55
N LEU A 4 -17.49 2.32 6.89
CA LEU A 4 -17.81 3.25 7.97
C LEU A 4 -17.28 2.80 9.34
N ASN A 5 -17.08 1.49 9.53
CA ASN A 5 -16.60 0.93 10.80
C ASN A 5 -15.08 0.83 10.89
N ARG A 6 -14.37 1.23 9.84
CA ARG A 6 -12.92 1.15 9.84
C ARG A 6 -12.32 2.49 10.22
N GLU A 7 -11.50 2.47 11.23
CA GLU A 7 -10.80 3.66 11.68
C GLU A 7 -9.67 4.01 10.72
N ILE A 8 -9.45 5.31 10.56
CA ILE A 8 -8.24 5.83 9.95
C ILE A 8 -7.24 6.06 11.08
N VAL A 9 -6.10 5.41 11.00
CA VAL A 9 -5.04 5.53 12.00
C VAL A 9 -3.79 6.14 11.36
N LEU A 10 -3.01 6.85 12.15
CA LEU A 10 -1.74 7.42 11.70
C LEU A 10 -0.62 6.43 12.01
N ILE A 11 0.08 6.02 10.97
CA ILE A 11 1.21 5.09 11.10
C ILE A 11 2.49 5.80 10.68
N GLN A 12 3.57 5.55 11.40
CA GLN A 12 4.87 6.12 11.04
C GLN A 12 5.29 5.63 9.66
N THR A 13 5.60 6.57 8.79
CA THR A 13 5.96 6.28 7.40
C THR A 13 7.13 5.29 7.31
N GLU A 14 8.10 5.40 8.21
CA GLU A 14 9.28 4.53 8.22
C GLU A 14 8.96 3.05 8.52
N LYS A 15 7.79 2.75 9.08
CA LYS A 15 7.38 1.39 9.41
C LYS A 15 6.69 0.67 8.25
N LEU A 16 6.36 1.39 7.19
CA LEU A 16 5.64 0.83 6.05
C LEU A 16 6.57 0.01 5.16
N LEU A 17 6.06 -1.09 4.64
CA LEU A 17 6.81 -1.96 3.73
C LEU A 17 6.07 -2.11 2.41
N HIS A 18 6.79 -1.96 1.31
CA HIS A 18 6.27 -2.26 -0.02
C HIS A 18 6.06 -3.76 -0.20
N ILE A 19 5.08 -4.13 -0.99
CA ILE A 19 4.87 -5.52 -1.43
C ILE A 19 5.16 -5.68 -2.92
N GLU A 20 5.14 -4.59 -3.66
CA GLU A 20 5.51 -4.62 -5.07
C GLU A 20 6.14 -3.30 -5.48
N ASP A 21 6.82 -3.31 -6.62
CA ASP A 21 7.48 -2.13 -7.17
C ASP A 21 6.46 -1.13 -7.71
N TYR A 22 6.92 0.05 -8.05
CA TYR A 22 6.07 1.18 -8.44
C TYR A 22 6.70 1.96 -9.59
N GLY A 23 5.90 2.81 -10.24
CA GLY A 23 6.37 3.64 -11.35
C GLY A 23 6.85 5.00 -10.87
N ARG A 24 8.09 5.37 -11.20
CA ARG A 24 8.68 6.63 -10.77
C ARG A 24 7.94 7.85 -11.32
N LYS A 25 7.52 7.80 -12.58
CA LYS A 25 6.77 8.89 -13.19
C LYS A 25 5.42 9.11 -12.51
N ARG A 26 4.78 8.02 -12.11
CA ARG A 26 3.52 8.11 -11.38
C ARG A 26 3.71 8.70 -9.99
N VAL A 27 4.81 8.37 -9.30
CA VAL A 27 5.16 8.98 -8.01
C VAL A 27 5.32 10.49 -8.18
N GLU A 28 6.07 10.94 -9.19
CA GLU A 28 6.29 12.36 -9.44
C GLU A 28 5.00 13.10 -9.75
N TRP A 29 4.16 12.54 -10.61
CA TRP A 29 2.87 13.13 -10.95
C TRP A 29 1.99 13.25 -9.70
N LEU A 30 1.92 12.20 -8.90
CA LEU A 30 1.09 12.18 -7.69
C LEU A 30 1.63 13.14 -6.63
N LYS A 31 2.96 13.22 -6.50
CA LYS A 31 3.62 14.15 -5.58
C LYS A 31 3.23 15.59 -5.91
N ASP A 32 3.36 15.96 -7.18
CA ASP A 32 3.02 17.31 -7.63
C ASP A 32 1.56 17.64 -7.38
N LYS A 33 0.68 16.66 -7.61
CA LYS A 33 -0.76 16.83 -7.38
C LYS A 33 -1.05 17.05 -5.88
N ILE A 34 -0.47 16.23 -5.00
CA ILE A 34 -0.68 16.34 -3.56
C ILE A 34 -0.14 17.67 -3.03
N ILE A 35 1.04 18.10 -3.49
CA ILE A 35 1.62 19.38 -3.10
C ILE A 35 0.73 20.53 -3.57
N ALA A 36 0.25 20.48 -4.80
CA ALA A 36 -0.61 21.52 -5.37
C ALA A 36 -1.94 21.65 -4.62
N GLU A 37 -2.51 20.53 -4.21
CA GLU A 37 -3.79 20.52 -3.49
C GLU A 37 -3.63 20.75 -1.99
N GLU A 38 -2.40 20.63 -1.47
CA GLU A 38 -2.08 20.70 -0.05
C GLU A 38 -2.94 19.77 0.81
N LEU A 39 -3.32 18.62 0.23
CA LEU A 39 -4.29 17.74 0.84
C LEU A 39 -4.00 16.28 0.55
N TRP A 40 -3.99 15.47 1.61
CA TRP A 40 -3.89 14.02 1.52
C TRP A 40 -5.27 13.43 1.75
N THR A 41 -5.95 13.02 0.69
CA THR A 41 -7.35 12.61 0.73
C THR A 41 -7.60 11.11 0.80
N VAL A 42 -6.60 10.29 0.42
CA VAL A 42 -6.79 8.85 0.31
C VAL A 42 -5.86 8.15 1.28
N PRO A 43 -6.40 7.43 2.29
CA PRO A 43 -5.54 6.68 3.20
C PRO A 43 -4.92 5.47 2.50
N LEU A 44 -3.76 5.03 2.99
CA LEU A 44 -3.16 3.79 2.56
C LEU A 44 -3.92 2.62 3.18
N LYS A 45 -3.96 1.49 2.49
CA LYS A 45 -4.52 0.25 3.04
C LYS A 45 -3.37 -0.68 3.38
N LEU A 46 -3.31 -1.07 4.65
CA LEU A 46 -2.18 -1.82 5.19
C LEU A 46 -2.63 -3.14 5.82
N ASP A 47 -1.74 -4.12 5.76
CA ASP A 47 -1.82 -5.30 6.63
C ASP A 47 -1.52 -4.87 8.07
N LYS A 48 -2.40 -5.26 9.00
CA LYS A 48 -2.31 -4.85 10.40
C LYS A 48 -1.14 -5.46 11.17
N ASP A 49 -0.63 -6.60 10.71
CA ASP A 49 0.39 -7.34 11.45
C ASP A 49 1.81 -6.86 11.16
N ASN A 50 2.08 -6.45 9.92
CA ASN A 50 3.43 -6.07 9.48
C ASN A 50 3.48 -4.72 8.78
N TYR A 51 2.36 -4.02 8.66
CA TYR A 51 2.24 -2.74 7.95
C TYR A 51 2.68 -2.81 6.48
N LEU A 52 2.35 -3.93 5.85
CA LEU A 52 2.57 -4.09 4.41
C LEU A 52 1.56 -3.25 3.65
N VAL A 53 2.02 -2.48 2.68
CA VAL A 53 1.14 -1.63 1.89
C VAL A 53 0.41 -2.47 0.85
N MET A 54 -0.87 -2.73 1.11
CA MET A 54 -1.75 -3.47 0.19
C MET A 54 -2.19 -2.60 -0.98
N ASP A 55 -2.49 -1.34 -0.70
CA ASP A 55 -2.89 -0.35 -1.69
C ASP A 55 -2.28 0.99 -1.31
N GLY A 56 -1.58 1.61 -2.26
CA GLY A 56 -0.95 2.91 -2.06
C GLY A 56 0.57 2.91 -2.15
N GLN A 57 1.17 2.01 -2.93
CA GLN A 57 2.63 1.97 -3.10
C GLN A 57 3.17 3.34 -3.55
N HIS A 58 2.49 3.98 -4.49
CA HIS A 58 2.91 5.28 -5.00
C HIS A 58 2.75 6.38 -3.95
N ARG A 59 1.64 6.37 -3.18
CA ARG A 59 1.42 7.34 -2.11
C ARG A 59 2.44 7.18 -0.98
N MET A 60 2.83 5.96 -0.68
CA MET A 60 3.88 5.70 0.30
C MET A 60 5.18 6.40 -0.11
N GLU A 61 5.56 6.30 -1.41
CA GLU A 61 6.77 6.96 -1.91
C GLU A 61 6.64 8.48 -1.89
N VAL A 62 5.43 9.00 -2.16
CA VAL A 62 5.19 10.44 -2.02
C VAL A 62 5.38 10.89 -0.58
N ALA A 63 4.85 10.15 0.39
CA ALA A 63 5.01 10.46 1.80
C ALA A 63 6.48 10.55 2.19
N LYS A 64 7.30 9.60 1.72
CA LYS A 64 8.73 9.62 1.95
C LYS A 64 9.39 10.84 1.29
N ALA A 65 9.03 11.12 0.05
CA ALA A 65 9.63 12.20 -0.72
C ALA A 65 9.38 13.58 -0.13
N ILE A 66 8.20 13.80 0.45
CA ILE A 66 7.84 15.09 1.05
C ILE A 66 8.10 15.13 2.55
N GLY A 67 8.64 14.08 3.12
CA GLY A 67 9.06 14.04 4.52
C GLY A 67 7.96 13.92 5.55
N LEU A 68 6.85 13.28 5.21
CA LEU A 68 5.80 13.01 6.19
C LEU A 68 6.23 11.94 7.17
N LYS A 69 6.17 12.23 8.46
CA LYS A 69 6.47 11.26 9.51
C LYS A 69 5.36 10.24 9.70
N PHE A 70 4.12 10.65 9.48
CA PHE A 70 2.94 9.82 9.67
C PHE A 70 2.05 9.93 8.45
N VAL A 71 1.37 8.84 8.13
CA VAL A 71 0.40 8.80 7.03
C VAL A 71 -0.90 8.19 7.51
N PRO A 72 -2.04 8.67 7.02
CA PRO A 72 -3.33 8.07 7.35
C PRO A 72 -3.48 6.71 6.67
N CYS A 73 -3.88 5.72 7.45
CA CYS A 73 -3.96 4.34 6.99
C CYS A 73 -5.22 3.67 7.51
N ILE A 74 -5.69 2.67 6.78
CA ILE A 74 -6.73 1.75 7.22
C ILE A 74 -6.10 0.37 7.30
N LEU A 75 -6.32 -0.31 8.42
CA LEU A 75 -5.73 -1.63 8.68
C LEU A 75 -6.69 -2.75 8.31
N TYR A 76 -6.16 -3.76 7.65
CA TYR A 76 -6.89 -4.96 7.25
C TYR A 76 -6.14 -6.21 7.69
N SER A 77 -6.88 -7.32 7.89
CA SER A 77 -6.26 -8.63 7.98
C SER A 77 -6.22 -9.24 6.58
N TYR A 78 -5.14 -9.91 6.22
CA TYR A 78 -5.08 -10.63 4.94
C TYR A 78 -6.15 -11.74 4.86
N ASP A 79 -6.64 -12.22 5.99
CA ASP A 79 -7.71 -13.23 5.99
C ASP A 79 -9.04 -12.71 5.41
N GLU A 80 -9.24 -11.38 5.44
CA GLU A 80 -10.47 -10.77 4.90
C GLU A 80 -10.29 -10.17 3.51
N VAL A 81 -9.09 -10.19 2.95
CA VAL A 81 -8.75 -9.56 1.66
C VAL A 81 -8.45 -10.65 0.63
N LYS A 82 -9.09 -10.56 -0.52
CA LYS A 82 -8.80 -11.47 -1.63
C LYS A 82 -7.61 -10.96 -2.42
N VAL A 83 -6.70 -11.85 -2.79
CA VAL A 83 -5.53 -11.50 -3.58
C VAL A 83 -5.38 -12.46 -4.74
N TRP A 84 -4.85 -11.95 -5.86
CA TRP A 84 -4.53 -12.77 -7.03
C TRP A 84 -3.47 -12.08 -7.87
N SER A 85 -2.86 -12.87 -8.78
CA SER A 85 -1.81 -12.35 -9.64
C SER A 85 -2.39 -11.78 -10.94
N LEU A 86 -1.82 -10.66 -11.37
CA LEU A 86 -2.07 -10.08 -12.69
C LEU A 86 -1.06 -10.60 -13.72
N ARG A 87 -0.10 -11.44 -13.29
CA ARG A 87 0.96 -11.98 -14.15
C ARG A 87 0.94 -13.50 -14.11
N ASP A 88 1.14 -14.13 -15.28
CA ASP A 88 1.13 -15.59 -15.39
C ASP A 88 2.32 -16.27 -14.71
N ASN A 89 3.45 -15.55 -14.60
CA ASN A 89 4.71 -16.10 -14.08
C ASN A 89 4.93 -15.83 -12.59
N HIS A 90 3.92 -15.34 -11.87
CA HIS A 90 4.00 -15.10 -10.44
C HIS A 90 2.78 -15.67 -9.74
N GLU A 91 3.01 -16.41 -8.66
CA GLU A 91 1.97 -16.83 -7.76
C GLU A 91 1.77 -15.75 -6.69
N VAL A 92 0.53 -15.40 -6.41
CA VAL A 92 0.20 -14.39 -5.40
C VAL A 92 -0.82 -14.97 -4.43
N ASP A 93 -0.40 -15.14 -3.18
CA ASP A 93 -1.28 -15.42 -2.05
C ASP A 93 -0.76 -14.65 -0.84
N GLN A 94 -1.53 -14.63 0.25
CA GLN A 94 -1.15 -13.82 1.40
C GLN A 94 0.21 -14.24 2.00
N TYR A 95 0.51 -15.52 1.98
CA TYR A 95 1.75 -16.04 2.58
C TYR A 95 2.97 -15.65 1.74
N SER A 96 2.86 -15.75 0.44
CA SER A 96 3.93 -15.34 -0.48
C SER A 96 4.18 -13.83 -0.41
N ILE A 97 3.10 -13.04 -0.33
CA ILE A 97 3.22 -11.58 -0.21
C ILE A 97 4.00 -11.23 1.06
N VAL A 98 3.59 -11.79 2.21
CA VAL A 98 4.22 -11.47 3.49
C VAL A 98 5.68 -11.91 3.49
N GLU A 99 5.96 -13.14 3.07
CA GLU A 99 7.32 -13.66 3.03
C GLU A 99 8.23 -12.80 2.16
N ARG A 100 7.78 -12.49 0.94
CA ARG A 100 8.57 -11.69 0.01
C ARG A 100 8.81 -10.27 0.54
N ALA A 101 7.79 -9.64 1.11
CA ALA A 101 7.91 -8.29 1.65
C ALA A 101 8.91 -8.24 2.81
N LEU A 102 8.86 -9.22 3.71
CA LEU A 102 9.76 -9.26 4.86
C LEU A 102 11.20 -9.58 4.46
N CYS A 103 11.39 -10.28 3.36
CA CYS A 103 12.73 -10.58 2.83
C CYS A 103 13.27 -9.51 1.88
N GLY A 104 12.46 -8.52 1.53
CA GLY A 104 12.85 -7.48 0.58
C GLY A 104 12.79 -7.92 -0.89
N ASP A 105 12.22 -9.09 -1.18
CA ASP A 105 12.05 -9.62 -2.53
C ASP A 105 10.63 -9.35 -3.03
N ILE A 106 10.31 -8.07 -3.20
CA ILE A 106 8.96 -7.65 -3.56
C ILE A 106 8.63 -7.99 -5.02
N TYR A 107 7.31 -8.04 -5.31
CA TYR A 107 6.85 -8.32 -6.67
C TYR A 107 7.16 -7.17 -7.62
N PRO A 108 7.29 -7.46 -8.93
CA PRO A 108 7.39 -6.40 -9.92
C PRO A 108 6.09 -5.59 -9.98
N TYR A 109 6.16 -4.40 -10.57
CA TYR A 109 5.04 -3.49 -10.68
C TYR A 109 3.82 -4.17 -11.33
N LYS A 110 2.62 -3.88 -10.79
CA LYS A 110 1.34 -4.42 -11.27
C LYS A 110 1.28 -5.96 -11.27
N THR A 111 1.59 -6.55 -10.14
CA THR A 111 1.54 -8.01 -9.98
C THR A 111 0.45 -8.46 -9.03
N ALA A 112 0.41 -7.92 -7.82
CA ALA A 112 -0.52 -8.37 -6.78
C ALA A 112 -1.77 -7.49 -6.77
N LYS A 113 -2.91 -8.10 -7.08
CA LYS A 113 -4.21 -7.41 -7.03
C LYS A 113 -4.92 -7.77 -5.73
N HIS A 114 -5.47 -6.76 -5.06
CA HIS A 114 -6.21 -6.91 -3.81
C HIS A 114 -7.66 -6.50 -3.99
N SER A 115 -8.57 -7.23 -3.37
CA SER A 115 -9.97 -6.88 -3.28
C SER A 115 -10.38 -6.82 -1.81
N PHE A 116 -10.84 -5.68 -1.39
CA PHE A 116 -11.16 -5.41 0.01
C PHE A 116 -12.63 -5.69 0.32
N PRO A 117 -12.97 -6.07 1.57
CA PRO A 117 -14.32 -6.49 1.91
C PRO A 117 -15.37 -5.37 1.88
N ASP A 118 -14.94 -4.15 1.85
CA ASP A 118 -15.84 -2.98 1.81
C ASP A 118 -15.36 -1.93 0.80
#